data_6f11fe430dcc84dfdf6fd896bf9ac00a
#
_entry.id   6f11fe430dcc84dfdf6fd896bf9ac00a
#
_cell.length_a   1.000
_cell.length_b   1.000
_cell.length_c   1.000
_cell.angle_alpha   90.00
_cell.angle_beta   90.00
_cell.angle_gamma   90.00
#
_symmetry.space_group_name_H-M   'P 1'
#
loop_
_entity.id
_entity.type
_entity.pdbx_description
1 polymer ?
#
loop_
_entity_poly.entity_id
_entity_poly.type
_entity_poly.pdbx_seq_one_letter_code
_entity_poly.pdbx_strand_id
1 'polypeptide(L)'
;WDLPSDLGEDEIARGLIAQMTLEEKVEMMSGHGFFEQLAEDDREWGARPYRAGSGNERLGIPPLYFTDGPRGVTRKGSTCFPCSMARGATFDEDLEFRIGQAIGVEARARGCTFCGAVCINLLRHPAWGRAQETYGEDQWHLGVMGAALGTGIQSHNVVGTVKHFALNSMENARFK
;
A
#
# COMPACT_ATOMS: atom_id res chain seq x y z
N TRP A 1 0.73 -21.32 -10.32
CA TRP A 1 2.05 -20.99 -10.91
C TRP A 1 2.85 -22.29 -10.97
N ASP A 2 2.92 -22.88 -12.16
CA ASP A 2 3.80 -24.04 -12.43
C ASP A 2 5.21 -23.52 -12.79
N LEU A 3 5.82 -22.80 -11.86
CA LEU A 3 7.22 -22.41 -11.99
C LEU A 3 8.10 -23.44 -11.26
N PRO A 4 9.29 -23.76 -11.81
CA PRO A 4 10.23 -24.65 -11.13
C PRO A 4 10.48 -24.15 -9.70
N SER A 5 10.32 -25.03 -8.73
CA SER A 5 10.43 -24.70 -7.30
C SER A 5 11.88 -24.39 -6.84
N ASP A 6 12.83 -24.56 -7.75
CA ASP A 6 14.28 -24.39 -7.54
C ASP A 6 14.84 -23.05 -8.10
N LEU A 7 14.00 -22.29 -8.81
CA LEU A 7 14.39 -20.95 -9.29
C LEU A 7 14.18 -19.90 -8.20
N GLY A 8 15.15 -19.00 -8.07
CA GLY A 8 15.02 -17.81 -7.24
C GLY A 8 13.95 -16.85 -7.79
N GLU A 9 13.32 -16.09 -6.91
CA GLU A 9 12.24 -15.12 -7.26
C GLU A 9 12.68 -14.15 -8.38
N ASP A 10 13.94 -13.70 -8.35
CA ASP A 10 14.51 -12.82 -9.37
C ASP A 10 14.63 -13.48 -10.75
N GLU A 11 14.98 -14.76 -10.79
CA GLU A 11 15.08 -15.52 -12.05
C GLU A 11 13.71 -15.75 -12.67
N ILE A 12 12.71 -16.06 -11.85
CA ILE A 12 11.32 -16.16 -12.24
C ILE A 12 10.85 -14.84 -12.85
N ALA A 13 11.06 -13.73 -12.13
CA ALA A 13 10.66 -12.40 -12.60
C ALA A 13 11.34 -12.02 -13.93
N ARG A 14 12.66 -12.28 -14.06
CA ARG A 14 13.39 -12.03 -15.32
C ARG A 14 12.86 -12.88 -16.47
N GLY A 15 12.56 -14.15 -16.21
CA GLY A 15 12.00 -15.06 -17.20
C GLY A 15 10.62 -14.61 -17.69
N LEU A 16 9.77 -14.12 -16.81
CA LEU A 16 8.46 -13.56 -17.16
C LEU A 16 8.61 -12.25 -17.95
N ILE A 17 9.46 -11.33 -17.49
CA ILE A 17 9.72 -10.05 -18.18
C ILE A 17 10.28 -10.27 -19.58
N ALA A 18 11.13 -11.28 -19.79
CA ALA A 18 11.68 -11.60 -21.12
C ALA A 18 10.61 -12.07 -22.13
N GLN A 19 9.51 -12.63 -21.63
CA GLN A 19 8.39 -13.09 -22.46
C GLN A 19 7.36 -12.00 -22.77
N MET A 20 7.41 -10.85 -22.08
CA MET A 20 6.47 -9.76 -22.26
C MET A 20 6.82 -8.90 -23.47
N THR A 21 5.78 -8.46 -24.20
CA THR A 21 5.90 -7.38 -25.16
C THR A 21 6.12 -6.04 -24.45
N LEU A 22 6.48 -5.00 -25.20
CA LEU A 22 6.63 -3.65 -24.64
C LEU A 22 5.28 -3.14 -24.10
N GLU A 23 4.21 -3.37 -24.82
CA GLU A 23 2.86 -2.97 -24.48
C GLU A 23 2.43 -3.62 -23.15
N GLU A 24 2.65 -4.93 -23.00
CA GLU A 24 2.36 -5.65 -21.75
C GLU A 24 3.15 -5.10 -20.56
N LYS A 25 4.42 -4.73 -20.75
CA LYS A 25 5.25 -4.11 -19.71
C LYS A 25 4.70 -2.75 -19.29
N VAL A 26 4.31 -1.92 -20.25
CA VAL A 26 3.71 -0.60 -19.99
C VAL A 26 2.37 -0.76 -19.29
N GLU A 27 1.55 -1.70 -19.72
CA GLU A 27 0.24 -1.95 -19.14
C GLU A 27 0.35 -2.42 -17.68
N MET A 28 1.32 -3.30 -17.36
CA MET A 28 1.55 -3.72 -15.97
C MET A 28 1.94 -2.59 -15.01
N MET A 29 2.55 -1.53 -15.53
CA MET A 29 2.91 -0.33 -14.75
C MET A 29 1.78 0.69 -14.68
N SER A 30 0.68 0.46 -15.37
CA SER A 30 -0.47 1.36 -15.44
C SER A 30 -1.60 0.89 -14.54
N GLY A 31 -2.19 1.83 -13.79
CA GLY A 31 -3.45 1.57 -13.11
C GLY A 31 -4.62 1.54 -14.10
N HIS A 32 -5.67 0.84 -13.74
CA HIS A 32 -6.86 0.71 -14.58
C HIS A 32 -8.06 1.37 -13.97
N GLY A 33 -8.67 2.26 -14.76
CA GLY A 33 -10.06 2.62 -14.60
C GLY A 33 -10.46 3.19 -13.26
N PHE A 34 -9.59 3.94 -12.55
CA PHE A 34 -9.96 4.51 -11.26
C PHE A 34 -11.23 5.38 -11.34
N PHE A 35 -11.29 6.26 -12.32
CA PHE A 35 -12.43 7.17 -12.49
C PHE A 35 -13.66 6.44 -13.03
N GLU A 36 -13.45 5.50 -13.94
CA GLU A 36 -14.51 4.65 -14.48
C GLU A 36 -15.08 3.77 -13.36
N GLN A 37 -14.23 3.11 -12.57
CA GLN A 37 -14.67 2.32 -11.43
C GLN A 37 -15.41 3.16 -10.40
N LEU A 38 -14.94 4.37 -10.11
CA LEU A 38 -15.59 5.28 -9.19
C LEU A 38 -16.97 5.73 -9.69
N ALA A 39 -17.12 5.89 -11.00
CA ALA A 39 -18.41 6.20 -11.62
C ALA A 39 -19.36 5.01 -11.58
N GLU A 40 -18.88 3.79 -11.85
CA GLU A 40 -19.67 2.55 -11.77
C GLU A 40 -20.14 2.25 -10.34
N ASP A 41 -19.35 2.56 -9.34
CA ASP A 41 -19.67 2.38 -7.92
C ASP A 41 -20.56 3.52 -7.36
N ASP A 42 -21.27 4.27 -8.21
CA ASP A 42 -22.08 5.43 -7.83
C ASP A 42 -21.30 6.47 -7.00
N ARG A 43 -20.00 6.57 -7.26
CA ARG A 43 -19.02 7.37 -6.51
C ARG A 43 -18.88 6.95 -5.03
N GLU A 44 -19.25 5.72 -4.70
CA GLU A 44 -19.05 5.17 -3.36
C GLU A 44 -17.58 4.80 -3.17
N TRP A 45 -16.84 5.67 -2.51
CA TRP A 45 -15.43 5.43 -2.20
C TRP A 45 -15.27 4.18 -1.33
N GLY A 46 -14.43 3.26 -1.80
CA GLY A 46 -14.10 2.06 -1.03
C GLY A 46 -15.10 0.91 -1.15
N ALA A 47 -16.05 0.94 -2.09
CA ALA A 47 -16.97 -0.16 -2.35
C ALA A 47 -16.23 -1.46 -2.72
N ARG A 48 -15.22 -1.35 -3.60
CA ARG A 48 -14.36 -2.48 -4.01
C ARG A 48 -12.89 -2.05 -4.16
N PRO A 49 -11.92 -2.99 -4.17
CA PRO A 49 -10.52 -2.66 -4.40
C PRO A 49 -10.28 -2.03 -5.77
N TYR A 50 -9.34 -1.08 -5.84
CA TYR A 50 -8.90 -0.50 -7.10
C TYR A 50 -7.81 -1.36 -7.74
N ARG A 51 -7.89 -1.57 -9.05
CA ARG A 51 -6.87 -2.27 -9.82
C ARG A 51 -5.68 -1.33 -10.05
N ALA A 52 -4.64 -1.47 -9.21
CA ALA A 52 -3.44 -0.63 -9.28
C ALA A 52 -2.43 -1.08 -10.33
N GLY A 53 -2.45 -2.36 -10.69
CA GLY A 53 -1.65 -2.93 -11.76
C GLY A 53 -2.45 -3.99 -12.51
N SER A 54 -2.31 -4.04 -13.84
CA SER A 54 -3.13 -4.90 -14.69
C SER A 54 -2.90 -6.39 -14.50
N GLY A 55 -1.71 -6.79 -14.06
CA GLY A 55 -1.26 -8.16 -14.21
C GLY A 55 -1.01 -8.51 -15.68
N ASN A 56 -0.84 -9.79 -15.97
CA ASN A 56 -0.73 -10.31 -17.34
C ASN A 56 -1.39 -11.69 -17.41
N GLU A 57 -2.58 -11.75 -17.99
CA GLU A 57 -3.37 -12.98 -18.05
C GLU A 57 -2.67 -14.06 -18.87
N ARG A 58 -2.03 -13.69 -19.99
CA ARG A 58 -1.30 -14.61 -20.87
C ARG A 58 -0.15 -15.32 -20.13
N LEU A 59 0.50 -14.64 -19.19
CA LEU A 59 1.60 -15.18 -18.39
C LEU A 59 1.17 -15.63 -17.00
N GLY A 60 -0.13 -15.60 -16.69
CA GLY A 60 -0.66 -15.99 -15.40
C GLY A 60 -0.28 -15.04 -14.24
N ILE A 61 0.09 -13.79 -14.53
CA ILE A 61 0.45 -12.81 -13.53
C ILE A 61 -0.82 -12.13 -13.03
N PRO A 62 -1.16 -12.23 -11.72
CA PRO A 62 -2.37 -11.63 -11.20
C PRO A 62 -2.28 -10.09 -11.15
N PRO A 63 -3.41 -9.39 -11.26
CA PRO A 63 -3.45 -7.95 -11.03
C PRO A 63 -3.20 -7.59 -9.58
N LEU A 64 -2.72 -6.35 -9.34
CA LEU A 64 -2.60 -5.78 -8.02
C LEU A 64 -3.86 -4.98 -7.67
N TYR A 65 -4.47 -5.33 -6.56
CA TYR A 65 -5.66 -4.68 -6.03
C TYR A 65 -5.30 -3.79 -4.83
N PHE A 66 -5.48 -2.50 -5.01
CA PHE A 66 -5.06 -1.47 -4.08
C PHE A 66 -6.13 -1.14 -3.03
N THR A 67 -5.65 -0.89 -1.81
CA THR A 67 -6.34 -0.10 -0.79
C THR A 67 -5.38 0.94 -0.22
N ASP A 68 -5.88 2.11 0.10
CA ASP A 68 -5.14 3.05 0.95
C ASP A 68 -5.30 2.66 2.42
N GLY A 69 -4.54 3.31 3.32
CA GLY A 69 -4.80 3.03 4.70
C GLY A 69 -3.78 3.26 5.79
N PRO A 70 -3.24 4.49 6.01
CA PRO A 70 -2.45 4.77 7.22
C PRO A 70 -3.22 4.53 8.53
N ARG A 71 -4.55 4.53 8.47
CA ARG A 71 -5.45 4.26 9.62
C ARG A 71 -6.24 2.96 9.48
N GLY A 72 -5.82 2.07 8.61
CA GLY A 72 -6.50 0.83 8.30
C GLY A 72 -7.01 0.79 6.86
N VAL A 73 -7.58 -0.34 6.47
CA VAL A 73 -8.11 -0.56 5.11
C VAL A 73 -9.24 0.42 4.81
N THR A 74 -9.10 1.20 3.72
CA THR A 74 -10.12 2.17 3.29
C THR A 74 -11.23 1.49 2.49
N ARG A 75 -11.85 0.50 3.11
CA ARG A 75 -13.00 -0.24 2.55
C ARG A 75 -14.13 -0.25 3.57
N LYS A 76 -15.36 -0.19 3.08
CA LYS A 76 -16.56 -0.17 3.92
C LYS A 76 -16.58 -1.32 4.91
N GLY A 77 -16.78 -1.01 6.18
CA GLY A 77 -16.84 -1.98 7.27
C GLY A 77 -15.48 -2.51 7.72
N SER A 78 -14.37 -1.85 7.37
CA SER A 78 -13.05 -2.14 7.91
C SER A 78 -12.76 -1.33 9.18
N THR A 79 -11.78 -1.79 9.95
CA THR A 79 -11.38 -1.14 11.20
C THR A 79 -10.67 0.19 10.95
N CYS A 80 -11.07 1.23 11.66
CA CYS A 80 -10.37 2.51 11.71
C CYS A 80 -9.49 2.53 12.97
N PHE A 81 -8.20 2.29 12.80
CA PHE A 81 -7.20 2.38 13.87
C PHE A 81 -6.92 3.86 14.23
N PRO A 82 -6.35 4.13 15.41
CA PRO A 82 -5.82 5.45 15.74
C PRO A 82 -4.87 5.96 14.66
N CYS A 83 -4.75 7.27 14.50
CA CYS A 83 -3.82 7.85 13.54
C CYS A 83 -2.36 7.46 13.85
N SER A 84 -1.49 7.46 12.85
CA SER A 84 -0.10 7.04 13.00
C SER A 84 0.64 7.86 14.06
N MET A 85 0.34 9.16 14.16
CA MET A 85 0.88 10.04 15.21
C MET A 85 0.56 9.52 16.64
N ALA A 86 -0.68 9.10 16.87
CA ALA A 86 -1.09 8.55 18.16
C ALA A 86 -0.45 7.18 18.43
N ARG A 87 -0.30 6.34 17.40
CA ARG A 87 0.38 5.06 17.51
C ARG A 87 1.88 5.26 17.74
N GLY A 88 2.52 6.20 17.07
CA GLY A 88 3.91 6.60 17.30
C GLY A 88 4.15 7.05 18.74
N ALA A 89 3.21 7.79 19.33
CA ALA A 89 3.31 8.25 20.72
C ALA A 89 3.29 7.10 21.76
N THR A 90 2.98 5.88 21.38
CA THR A 90 3.09 4.70 22.24
C THR A 90 4.54 4.22 22.41
N PHE A 91 5.41 4.47 21.44
CA PHE A 91 6.76 3.91 21.34
C PHE A 91 6.76 2.36 21.38
N ASP A 92 5.67 1.73 20.99
CA ASP A 92 5.44 0.28 21.05
C ASP A 92 5.43 -0.31 19.63
N GLU A 93 6.58 -0.83 19.20
CA GLU A 93 6.76 -1.46 17.88
C GLU A 93 6.01 -2.79 17.78
N ASP A 94 5.86 -3.54 18.86
CA ASP A 94 5.10 -4.79 18.88
C ASP A 94 3.60 -4.52 18.67
N LEU A 95 3.07 -3.46 19.26
CA LEU A 95 1.71 -3.01 19.02
C LEU A 95 1.53 -2.63 17.55
N GLU A 96 2.45 -1.86 16.97
CA GLU A 96 2.38 -1.41 15.60
C GLU A 96 2.48 -2.58 14.61
N PHE A 97 3.34 -3.58 14.88
CA PHE A 97 3.40 -4.81 14.12
C PHE A 97 2.06 -5.56 14.14
N ARG A 98 1.43 -5.71 15.31
CA ARG A 98 0.11 -6.37 15.44
C ARG A 98 -1.00 -5.59 14.71
N ILE A 99 -0.95 -4.27 14.69
CA ILE A 99 -1.86 -3.44 13.89
C ILE A 99 -1.61 -3.72 12.40
N GLY A 100 -0.36 -3.81 11.98
CA GLY A 100 0.01 -4.20 10.62
C GLY A 100 -0.57 -5.56 10.22
N GLN A 101 -0.49 -6.55 11.09
CA GLN A 101 -1.09 -7.87 10.87
C GLN A 101 -2.61 -7.77 10.69
N ALA A 102 -3.29 -7.02 11.56
CA ALA A 102 -4.73 -6.84 11.46
C ALA A 102 -5.13 -6.15 10.15
N ILE A 103 -4.39 -5.12 9.73
CA ILE A 103 -4.57 -4.46 8.43
C ILE A 103 -4.35 -5.46 7.27
N GLY A 104 -3.31 -6.28 7.35
CA GLY A 104 -3.04 -7.32 6.35
C GLY A 104 -4.19 -8.32 6.21
N VAL A 105 -4.71 -8.82 7.32
CA VAL A 105 -5.88 -9.73 7.36
C VAL A 105 -7.10 -9.07 6.73
N GLU A 106 -7.42 -7.84 7.15
CA GLU A 106 -8.58 -7.11 6.59
C GLU A 106 -8.41 -6.80 5.10
N ALA A 107 -7.19 -6.41 4.67
CA ALA A 107 -6.89 -6.18 3.26
C ALA A 107 -7.16 -7.45 2.43
N ARG A 108 -6.68 -8.60 2.86
CA ARG A 108 -6.95 -9.89 2.19
C ARG A 108 -8.43 -10.23 2.17
N ALA A 109 -9.12 -10.06 3.29
CA ALA A 109 -10.56 -10.31 3.39
C ALA A 109 -11.39 -9.40 2.46
N ARG A 110 -10.86 -8.23 2.10
CA ARG A 110 -11.46 -7.28 1.16
C ARG A 110 -10.97 -7.42 -0.28
N GLY A 111 -10.20 -8.47 -0.58
CA GLY A 111 -9.66 -8.72 -1.91
C GLY A 111 -8.51 -7.79 -2.32
N CYS A 112 -7.90 -7.08 -1.36
CA CYS A 112 -6.74 -6.22 -1.62
C CYS A 112 -5.44 -7.01 -1.49
N THR A 113 -4.51 -6.76 -2.40
CA THR A 113 -3.17 -7.36 -2.42
C THR A 113 -2.05 -6.34 -2.30
N PHE A 114 -2.41 -5.05 -2.30
CA PHE A 114 -1.49 -3.91 -2.27
C PHE A 114 -2.05 -2.81 -1.37
N CYS A 115 -1.27 -2.37 -0.37
CA CYS A 115 -1.74 -1.43 0.65
C CYS A 115 -0.81 -0.22 0.78
N GLY A 116 -1.34 0.98 0.57
CA GLY A 116 -0.64 2.25 0.70
C GLY A 116 -0.63 2.79 2.12
N ALA A 117 -0.27 1.97 3.11
CA ALA A 117 -0.44 2.31 4.53
C ALA A 117 0.78 2.94 5.21
N VAL A 118 2.01 2.62 4.77
CA VAL A 118 3.22 2.92 5.54
C VAL A 118 3.72 4.33 5.26
N CYS A 119 3.21 5.31 5.99
CA CYS A 119 3.60 6.71 5.83
C CYS A 119 4.74 7.08 6.78
N ILE A 120 5.94 7.26 6.22
CA ILE A 120 7.17 7.62 6.97
C ILE A 120 7.73 8.99 6.58
N ASN A 121 6.88 9.90 6.11
CA ASN A 121 7.31 11.28 5.90
C ASN A 121 7.71 11.90 7.24
N LEU A 122 8.86 12.57 7.26
CA LEU A 122 9.26 13.39 8.41
C LEU A 122 8.33 14.59 8.56
N LEU A 123 7.83 14.81 9.76
CA LEU A 123 7.06 16.00 10.10
C LEU A 123 8.00 17.21 10.18
N ARG A 124 8.19 17.90 9.08
CA ARG A 124 9.08 19.07 8.97
C ARG A 124 8.37 20.39 9.22
N HIS A 125 7.07 20.43 8.98
CA HIS A 125 6.28 21.64 9.12
C HIS A 125 4.95 21.36 9.84
N PRO A 126 4.63 22.03 10.94
CA PRO A 126 3.43 21.75 11.73
C PRO A 126 2.12 22.01 10.99
N ALA A 127 2.14 22.87 9.97
CA ALA A 127 0.96 23.13 9.13
C ALA A 127 0.77 22.13 7.97
N TRP A 128 1.55 21.05 7.92
CA TRP A 128 1.33 20.01 6.94
C TRP A 128 0.00 19.27 7.17
N GLY A 129 -0.91 19.36 6.19
CA GLY A 129 -2.28 18.84 6.31
C GLY A 129 -2.40 17.33 6.50
N ARG A 130 -1.31 16.55 6.30
CA ARG A 130 -1.25 15.10 6.49
C ARG A 130 -0.33 14.67 7.64
N ALA A 131 -0.01 15.58 8.54
CA ALA A 131 0.88 15.32 9.68
C ALA A 131 0.42 14.10 10.53
N GLN A 132 -0.88 13.87 10.65
CA GLN A 132 -1.44 12.75 11.42
C GLN A 132 -1.19 11.37 10.80
N GLU A 133 -0.75 11.31 9.53
CA GLU A 133 -0.46 10.04 8.86
C GLU A 133 0.93 9.49 9.17
N THR A 134 1.81 10.30 9.78
CA THR A 134 3.18 9.91 10.14
C THR A 134 3.38 9.78 11.64
N TYR A 135 4.49 9.19 12.08
CA TYR A 135 4.74 8.87 13.50
C TYR A 135 5.41 10.01 14.28
N GLY A 136 5.87 11.08 13.62
CA GLY A 136 6.48 12.22 14.28
C GLY A 136 7.65 12.82 13.51
N GLU A 137 8.60 13.43 14.23
CA GLU A 137 9.72 14.20 13.68
C GLU A 137 11.04 13.43 13.66
N ASP A 138 11.17 12.40 14.49
CA ASP A 138 12.39 11.62 14.63
C ASP A 138 12.51 10.54 13.56
N GLN A 139 13.60 10.60 12.81
CA GLN A 139 13.81 9.71 11.66
C GLN A 139 14.00 8.24 12.07
N TRP A 140 14.61 7.97 13.21
CA TRP A 140 14.82 6.62 13.70
C TRP A 140 13.50 6.00 14.13
N HIS A 141 12.74 6.74 14.92
CA HIS A 141 11.41 6.32 15.39
C HIS A 141 10.46 6.03 14.21
N LEU A 142 10.44 6.92 13.18
CA LEU A 142 9.67 6.68 11.97
C LEU A 142 10.08 5.39 11.27
N GLY A 143 11.38 5.14 11.18
CA GLY A 143 11.92 3.93 10.55
C GLY A 143 11.47 2.67 11.27
N VAL A 144 11.61 2.63 12.60
CA VAL A 144 11.22 1.48 13.44
C VAL A 144 9.71 1.21 13.35
N MET A 145 8.88 2.23 13.56
CA MET A 145 7.42 2.08 13.51
C MET A 145 6.93 1.72 12.11
N GLY A 146 7.50 2.35 11.08
CA GLY A 146 7.17 2.04 9.69
C GLY A 146 7.57 0.63 9.28
N ALA A 147 8.72 0.15 9.74
CA ALA A 147 9.17 -1.23 9.50
C ALA A 147 8.24 -2.23 10.20
N ALA A 148 7.85 -1.97 11.44
CA ALA A 148 6.91 -2.80 12.19
C ALA A 148 5.56 -2.93 11.46
N LEU A 149 4.95 -1.79 11.07
CA LEU A 149 3.71 -1.78 10.32
C LEU A 149 3.83 -2.53 8.98
N GLY A 150 4.86 -2.22 8.20
CA GLY A 150 5.08 -2.82 6.89
C GLY A 150 5.27 -4.34 6.97
N THR A 151 6.09 -4.80 7.91
CA THR A 151 6.33 -6.23 8.14
C THR A 151 5.05 -6.95 8.58
N GLY A 152 4.26 -6.32 9.46
CA GLY A 152 2.96 -6.85 9.87
C GLY A 152 2.00 -7.02 8.69
N ILE A 153 1.87 -6.02 7.83
CA ILE A 153 1.05 -6.09 6.61
C ILE A 153 1.54 -7.20 5.67
N GLN A 154 2.83 -7.25 5.42
CA GLN A 154 3.44 -8.20 4.49
C GLN A 154 3.38 -9.66 4.97
N SER A 155 3.28 -9.89 6.29
CA SER A 155 3.10 -11.25 6.84
C SER A 155 1.81 -11.95 6.35
N HIS A 156 0.89 -11.21 5.73
CA HIS A 156 -0.36 -11.71 5.14
C HIS A 156 -0.38 -11.66 3.60
N ASN A 157 0.78 -11.66 2.95
CA ASN A 157 0.90 -11.58 1.48
C ASN A 157 0.19 -10.37 0.87
N VAL A 158 0.31 -9.22 1.51
CA VAL A 158 -0.11 -7.91 1.01
C VAL A 158 1.14 -7.07 0.79
N VAL A 159 1.32 -6.52 -0.40
CA VAL A 159 2.44 -5.61 -0.70
C VAL A 159 2.26 -4.33 0.11
N GLY A 160 3.17 -4.09 1.05
CA GLY A 160 3.21 -2.84 1.82
C GLY A 160 3.92 -1.73 1.04
N THR A 161 3.29 -0.57 0.92
CA THR A 161 3.89 0.59 0.26
C THR A 161 4.35 1.60 1.27
N VAL A 162 5.66 1.84 1.24
CA VAL A 162 6.27 2.95 1.98
C VAL A 162 6.07 4.24 1.20
N LYS A 163 5.50 5.25 1.83
CA LYS A 163 5.14 6.51 1.18
C LYS A 163 5.53 7.74 2.02
N HIS A 164 5.70 8.88 1.45
CA HIS A 164 5.54 9.22 0.03
C HIS A 164 6.93 9.51 -0.57
N PHE A 165 7.28 8.87 -1.63
CA PHE A 165 8.54 9.15 -2.31
C PHE A 165 8.35 10.39 -3.23
N ALA A 166 9.06 11.54 -2.96
CA ALA A 166 9.76 11.81 -1.70
C ALA A 166 9.50 13.26 -1.29
N LEU A 167 9.75 13.59 -0.01
CA LEU A 167 9.65 14.96 0.50
C LEU A 167 8.24 15.57 0.49
N ASN A 168 7.20 14.77 0.60
CA ASN A 168 5.83 15.25 0.74
C ASN A 168 5.59 15.78 2.16
N SER A 169 6.03 17.00 2.41
CA SER A 169 5.93 17.65 3.72
C SER A 169 4.97 18.85 3.75
N MET A 170 4.31 19.14 2.62
CA MET A 170 3.32 20.21 2.45
C MET A 170 2.26 19.79 1.45
N GLU A 171 1.04 20.27 1.64
CA GLU A 171 -0.09 20.01 0.75
C GLU A 171 -0.54 21.25 -0.04
N ASN A 172 0.23 22.35 0.03
CA ASN A 172 -0.07 23.58 -0.66
C ASN A 172 -0.12 23.38 -2.17
N ALA A 173 -1.17 23.84 -2.80
CA ALA A 173 -1.38 23.74 -4.25
C ALA A 173 -1.49 22.28 -4.79
N ARG A 174 -1.85 21.30 -3.94
CA ARG A 174 -2.02 19.91 -4.37
C ARG A 174 -3.00 19.72 -5.53
N PHE A 175 -4.02 20.57 -5.61
CA PHE A 175 -5.07 20.51 -6.64
C PHE A 175 -5.08 21.72 -7.58
N LYS A 176 -3.95 22.42 -7.71
CA LYS A 176 -3.82 23.58 -8.60
C LYS A 176 -3.04 23.26 -9.85
#